data_e0a5da387594363815416901136658ef
#
_entry.id   e0a5da387594363815416901136658ef
#
_cell.length_a   1.000
_cell.length_b   1.000
_cell.length_c   1.000
_cell.angle_alpha   90.00
_cell.angle_beta   90.00
_cell.angle_gamma   90.00
#
_symmetry.space_group_name_H-M   'P 1'
#
loop_
_entity.id
_entity.type
_entity.pdbx_description
1 polymer ?
#
loop_
_entity_poly.entity_id
_entity_poly.type
_entity_poly.pdbx_seq_one_letter_code
_entity_poly.pdbx_strand_id
1 'polypeptide(L)'
;RERDWGNAERLAESLRKVSGDVSIRMIDCATQPGSNLAITDISPAQDVWVAGVPVVVSVTVKNYGKTAAPDVPLTSRVIRYSENIQIPDPTLPFSGEIEAQPTQVIESIPAGGEVTKSFQVFIAETGTHAVEVRLPEDALSIDNIRSCTLPLSDVEKVLIIDGETSARGAYHIASVLNPGSQVRIGAIPDIQPPSFLRSATLETLSPYRAIYLVDLP
;
A
#
# COMPACT_ATOMS: atom_id res chain seq x y z
N ARG A 1 5.02 4.89 18.88
CA ARG A 1 5.83 5.53 19.96
C ARG A 1 5.18 6.80 20.48
N GLU A 2 4.47 7.60 19.69
CA GLU A 2 3.71 8.76 20.18
C GLU A 2 2.56 8.40 21.14
N ARG A 3 1.97 7.22 21.04
CA ARG A 3 0.90 6.75 21.95
C ARG A 3 1.34 6.71 23.42
N ASP A 4 2.62 6.53 23.68
CA ASP A 4 3.14 6.39 25.05
C ASP A 4 3.35 7.74 25.73
N TRP A 5 3.61 8.81 24.97
CA TRP A 5 3.78 10.17 25.48
C TRP A 5 2.50 11.01 25.49
N GLY A 6 1.48 10.62 24.68
CA GLY A 6 0.20 11.29 24.62
C GLY A 6 -0.65 11.17 25.88
N ASN A 7 -0.27 10.32 26.83
CA ASN A 7 -0.99 10.11 28.08
C ASN A 7 -0.18 10.61 29.29
N ALA A 8 0.00 11.94 29.33
CA ALA A 8 0.74 12.63 30.40
C ALA A 8 0.20 12.32 31.81
N GLU A 9 -1.12 12.07 31.94
CA GLU A 9 -1.74 11.72 33.23
C GLU A 9 -1.28 10.34 33.71
N ARG A 10 -1.26 9.34 32.82
CA ARG A 10 -0.82 7.99 33.15
C ARG A 10 0.67 7.95 33.50
N LEU A 11 1.49 8.75 32.82
CA LEU A 11 2.89 8.92 33.14
C LEU A 11 3.05 9.56 34.52
N ALA A 12 2.32 10.65 34.79
CA ALA A 12 2.34 11.35 36.08
C ALA A 12 1.88 10.45 37.25
N GLU A 13 0.87 9.58 37.03
CA GLU A 13 0.45 8.58 38.01
C GLU A 13 1.52 7.52 38.28
N SER A 14 2.16 7.03 37.21
CA SER A 14 3.25 6.08 37.35
C SER A 14 4.45 6.67 38.08
N LEU A 15 4.78 7.92 37.78
CA LEU A 15 5.87 8.64 38.45
C LEU A 15 5.55 8.92 39.92
N ARG A 16 4.29 9.22 40.29
CA ARG A 16 3.88 9.38 41.71
C ARG A 16 4.00 8.09 42.54
N LYS A 17 3.80 6.93 41.91
CA LYS A 17 3.94 5.62 42.57
C LYS A 17 5.40 5.24 42.89
N VAL A 18 6.36 5.85 42.24
CA VAL A 18 7.80 5.63 42.42
C VAL A 18 8.39 6.60 43.47
N SER A 19 7.57 7.31 44.21
CA SER A 19 7.93 8.40 45.08
C SER A 19 8.76 7.94 46.31
N GLY A 20 9.78 8.68 46.64
CA GLY A 20 10.51 8.73 47.89
C GLY A 20 12.02 8.64 47.72
N ASP A 21 12.51 7.63 46.99
CA ASP A 21 13.97 7.37 46.91
C ASP A 21 14.56 7.52 45.48
N VAL A 22 13.72 7.95 44.49
CA VAL A 22 14.16 8.08 43.11
C VAL A 22 14.06 9.54 42.66
N SER A 23 15.17 10.11 42.24
CA SER A 23 15.22 11.42 41.59
C SER A 23 15.01 11.23 40.09
N ILE A 24 13.93 11.81 39.55
CA ILE A 24 13.62 11.76 38.11
C ILE A 24 14.00 13.10 37.52
N ARG A 25 14.90 13.07 36.53
CA ARG A 25 15.31 14.23 35.74
C ARG A 25 14.84 14.09 34.33
N MET A 26 13.91 14.92 33.87
CA MET A 26 13.55 15.06 32.47
C MET A 26 14.49 16.06 31.81
N ILE A 27 15.14 15.64 30.74
CA ILE A 27 16.02 16.48 29.94
C ILE A 27 15.33 16.65 28.59
N ASP A 28 14.90 17.88 28.29
CA ASP A 28 14.44 18.22 26.95
C ASP A 28 15.66 18.40 26.06
N CYS A 29 15.85 17.48 25.11
CA CYS A 29 16.96 17.50 24.17
C CYS A 29 16.64 18.33 22.93
N ALA A 30 15.42 18.84 22.78
CA ALA A 30 15.04 19.73 21.69
C ALA A 30 15.56 21.15 21.95
N THR A 31 16.72 21.45 21.40
CA THR A 31 17.40 22.76 21.59
C THR A 31 16.74 23.90 20.80
N GLN A 32 15.95 23.57 19.79
CA GLN A 32 15.18 24.55 19.00
C GLN A 32 13.86 23.91 18.53
N PRO A 33 12.73 24.69 18.49
CA PRO A 33 11.53 24.26 17.82
C PRO A 33 11.79 24.22 16.32
N GLY A 34 12.23 23.09 15.81
CA GLY A 34 12.35 22.84 14.40
C GLY A 34 10.99 22.61 13.74
N SER A 35 10.87 22.91 12.47
CA SER A 35 9.79 22.37 11.65
C SER A 35 9.99 20.85 11.56
N ASN A 36 8.96 20.07 11.81
CA ASN A 36 9.00 18.63 11.61
C ASN A 36 7.78 18.20 10.79
N LEU A 37 8.04 17.57 9.67
CA LEU A 37 7.04 16.90 8.83
C LEU A 37 7.28 15.40 8.94
N ALA A 38 6.24 14.62 9.16
CA ALA A 38 6.37 13.18 9.27
C ALA A 38 5.44 12.45 8.32
N ILE A 39 5.88 11.37 7.72
CA ILE A 39 5.01 10.44 7.03
C ILE A 39 4.38 9.53 8.08
N THR A 40 3.10 9.75 8.38
CA THR A 40 2.39 9.00 9.41
C THR A 40 1.79 7.70 8.89
N ASP A 41 1.43 7.66 7.60
CA ASP A 41 0.92 6.47 6.94
C ASP A 41 1.34 6.38 5.48
N ILE A 42 1.51 5.16 4.98
CA ILE A 42 1.61 4.80 3.58
C ILE A 42 0.92 3.46 3.37
N SER A 43 -0.08 3.44 2.51
CA SER A 43 -0.88 2.25 2.25
C SER A 43 -1.42 2.22 0.82
N PRO A 44 -1.53 1.03 0.20
CA PRO A 44 -2.25 0.88 -1.04
C PRO A 44 -3.75 1.04 -0.79
N ALA A 45 -4.45 1.71 -1.73
CA ALA A 45 -5.87 2.02 -1.61
C ALA A 45 -6.79 0.84 -2.01
N GLN A 46 -6.25 -0.16 -2.71
CA GLN A 46 -6.98 -1.35 -3.14
C GLN A 46 -6.66 -2.55 -2.25
N ASP A 47 -7.58 -3.51 -2.20
CA ASP A 47 -7.39 -4.78 -1.48
C ASP A 47 -6.80 -5.90 -2.36
N VAL A 48 -6.80 -5.72 -3.68
CA VAL A 48 -6.29 -6.69 -4.65
C VAL A 48 -5.23 -6.01 -5.52
N TRP A 49 -4.06 -6.62 -5.58
CA TRP A 49 -2.91 -6.10 -6.30
C TRP A 49 -2.41 -7.13 -7.31
N VAL A 50 -2.46 -6.75 -8.58
CA VAL A 50 -2.09 -7.61 -9.69
C VAL A 50 -1.01 -6.95 -10.52
N ALA A 51 -0.02 -7.70 -10.94
CA ALA A 51 1.05 -7.24 -11.82
C ALA A 51 0.48 -6.69 -13.13
N GLY A 52 1.03 -5.57 -13.59
CA GLY A 52 0.57 -4.90 -14.81
C GLY A 52 -0.74 -4.11 -14.65
N VAL A 53 -1.24 -3.93 -13.42
CA VAL A 53 -2.36 -3.05 -13.09
C VAL A 53 -1.86 -1.90 -12.22
N PRO A 54 -2.20 -0.63 -12.53
CA PRO A 54 -1.82 0.50 -11.68
C PRO A 54 -2.37 0.36 -10.26
N VAL A 55 -1.50 0.49 -9.27
CA VAL A 55 -1.86 0.50 -7.85
C VAL A 55 -1.86 1.92 -7.33
N VAL A 56 -2.95 2.35 -6.72
CA VAL A 56 -3.04 3.65 -6.04
C VAL A 56 -2.43 3.52 -4.64
N VAL A 57 -1.44 4.34 -4.34
CA VAL A 57 -0.80 4.43 -3.02
C VAL A 57 -1.18 5.75 -2.38
N SER A 58 -1.66 5.70 -1.16
CA SER A 58 -2.01 6.85 -0.34
C SER A 58 -0.94 7.09 0.71
N VAL A 59 -0.53 8.34 0.85
CA VAL A 59 0.49 8.78 1.82
C VAL A 59 -0.09 9.89 2.67
N THR A 60 -0.03 9.74 3.99
CA THR A 60 -0.45 10.78 4.93
C THR A 60 0.77 11.44 5.56
N VAL A 61 0.84 12.76 5.42
CA VAL A 61 1.91 13.59 5.97
C VAL A 61 1.33 14.51 7.03
N LYS A 62 1.95 14.54 8.19
CA LYS A 62 1.57 15.41 9.32
C LYS A 62 2.63 16.47 9.56
N ASN A 63 2.16 17.69 9.81
CA ASN A 63 3.00 18.81 10.19
C ASN A 63 2.98 18.99 11.72
N TYR A 64 4.08 18.68 12.37
CA TYR A 64 4.25 18.90 13.82
C TYR A 64 4.75 20.32 14.15
N GLY A 65 5.02 21.11 13.13
CA GLY A 65 5.44 22.51 13.27
C GLY A 65 4.30 23.43 13.72
N LYS A 66 4.66 24.64 14.14
CA LYS A 66 3.73 25.69 14.58
C LYS A 66 3.25 26.60 13.45
N THR A 67 3.79 26.45 12.26
CA THR A 67 3.45 27.19 11.05
C THR A 67 3.04 26.24 9.95
N ALA A 68 2.21 26.70 9.01
CA ALA A 68 1.88 25.91 7.84
C ALA A 68 3.15 25.66 6.99
N ALA A 69 3.27 24.48 6.41
CA ALA A 69 4.34 24.12 5.51
C ALA A 69 3.84 24.18 4.05
N PRO A 70 4.25 25.18 3.26
CA PRO A 70 3.87 25.30 1.85
C PRO A 70 4.76 24.45 0.96
N ASP A 71 4.24 24.08 -0.21
CA ASP A 71 4.97 23.50 -1.34
C ASP A 71 5.91 22.33 -0.97
N VAL A 72 5.37 21.39 -0.15
CA VAL A 72 6.14 20.25 0.36
C VAL A 72 6.33 19.22 -0.74
N PRO A 73 7.58 19.01 -1.24
CA PRO A 73 7.85 17.97 -2.21
C PRO A 73 7.82 16.60 -1.57
N LEU A 74 7.08 15.69 -2.19
CA LEU A 74 6.98 14.29 -1.84
C LEU A 74 7.64 13.46 -2.95
N THR A 75 8.81 12.92 -2.69
CA THR A 75 9.50 12.04 -3.65
C THR A 75 9.14 10.60 -3.37
N SER A 76 8.95 9.82 -4.42
CA SER A 76 8.66 8.39 -4.29
C SER A 76 9.50 7.57 -5.25
N ARG A 77 9.73 6.31 -4.87
CA ARG A 77 10.42 5.33 -5.70
C ARG A 77 9.82 3.95 -5.52
N VAL A 78 9.83 3.18 -6.58
CA VAL A 78 9.50 1.76 -6.55
C VAL A 78 10.81 0.98 -6.44
N ILE A 79 10.83 -0.01 -5.56
CA ILE A 79 11.94 -0.95 -5.40
C ILE A 79 11.42 -2.30 -5.86
N ARG A 80 11.91 -2.77 -7.00
CA ARG A 80 11.54 -4.05 -7.59
C ARG A 80 12.47 -5.13 -7.08
N TYR A 81 11.88 -6.21 -6.57
CA TYR A 81 12.62 -7.40 -6.18
C TYR A 81 12.29 -8.50 -7.20
N SER A 82 13.30 -9.04 -7.85
CA SER A 82 13.10 -10.18 -8.76
C SER A 82 13.07 -11.48 -7.95
N GLU A 83 12.23 -12.43 -8.35
CA GLU A 83 12.10 -13.75 -7.68
C GLU A 83 13.41 -14.57 -7.65
N ASN A 84 14.36 -14.24 -8.52
CA ASN A 84 15.66 -14.92 -8.65
C ASN A 84 16.78 -14.29 -7.80
N ILE A 85 16.49 -13.34 -6.94
CA ILE A 85 17.49 -12.83 -6.01
C ILE A 85 17.72 -13.93 -4.96
N GLN A 86 18.76 -14.72 -5.16
CA GLN A 86 19.41 -15.40 -4.04
C GLN A 86 19.70 -14.32 -3.03
N ILE A 87 19.15 -14.45 -1.80
CA ILE A 87 19.37 -13.50 -0.71
C ILE A 87 20.88 -13.28 -0.61
N PRO A 88 21.40 -12.15 -1.09
CA PRO A 88 22.82 -11.88 -0.87
C PRO A 88 23.01 -11.74 0.61
N ASP A 89 24.21 -11.92 1.09
CA ASP A 89 24.66 -11.73 2.44
C ASP A 89 23.68 -10.86 3.27
N PRO A 90 23.07 -11.38 4.35
CA PRO A 90 22.11 -10.64 5.18
C PRO A 90 22.70 -9.37 5.80
N THR A 91 24.01 -9.15 5.67
CA THR A 91 24.70 -7.93 6.10
C THR A 91 24.69 -6.81 5.05
N LEU A 92 24.30 -7.10 3.79
CA LEU A 92 24.22 -6.10 2.75
C LEU A 92 22.79 -5.52 2.67
N PRO A 93 22.65 -4.21 2.46
CA PRO A 93 21.35 -3.62 2.23
C PRO A 93 20.69 -4.25 0.99
N PHE A 94 19.44 -4.64 1.12
CA PHE A 94 18.65 -5.26 0.06
C PHE A 94 18.75 -4.45 -1.25
N SER A 95 19.33 -5.00 -2.29
CA SER A 95 19.50 -4.36 -3.59
C SER A 95 18.39 -4.81 -4.54
N GLY A 96 17.25 -4.12 -4.48
CA GLY A 96 16.26 -4.19 -5.56
C GLY A 96 16.60 -3.18 -6.66
N GLU A 97 16.03 -3.36 -7.84
CA GLU A 97 16.06 -2.35 -8.89
C GLU A 97 15.21 -1.14 -8.47
N ILE A 98 15.80 0.04 -8.50
CA ILE A 98 15.14 1.27 -8.04
C ILE A 98 14.67 2.07 -9.24
N GLU A 99 13.37 2.36 -9.27
CA GLU A 99 12.75 3.26 -10.24
C GLU A 99 12.18 4.48 -9.53
N ALA A 100 12.72 5.66 -9.85
CA ALA A 100 12.20 6.92 -9.33
C ALA A 100 10.86 7.27 -10.00
N GLN A 101 9.91 7.69 -9.20
CA GLN A 101 8.61 8.18 -9.67
C GLN A 101 8.60 9.72 -9.75
N PRO A 102 7.68 10.33 -10.52
CA PRO A 102 7.53 11.77 -10.55
C PRO A 102 7.27 12.36 -9.16
N THR A 103 8.00 13.41 -8.81
CA THR A 103 7.81 14.13 -7.55
C THR A 103 6.40 14.72 -7.48
N GLN A 104 5.70 14.46 -6.39
CA GLN A 104 4.43 15.08 -6.06
C GLN A 104 4.66 16.31 -5.17
N VAL A 105 3.78 17.30 -5.24
CA VAL A 105 3.84 18.45 -4.35
C VAL A 105 2.56 18.51 -3.53
N ILE A 106 2.71 18.68 -2.23
CA ILE A 106 1.60 19.01 -1.32
C ILE A 106 1.60 20.52 -1.16
N GLU A 107 0.60 21.20 -1.67
CA GLU A 107 0.53 22.66 -1.73
C GLU A 107 0.67 23.33 -0.36
N SER A 108 0.02 22.76 0.67
CA SER A 108 0.12 23.27 2.04
C SER A 108 -0.31 22.21 3.04
N ILE A 109 0.44 22.12 4.15
CA ILE A 109 0.07 21.32 5.31
C ILE A 109 -0.11 22.27 6.49
N PRO A 110 -1.32 22.45 7.03
CA PRO A 110 -1.56 23.36 8.15
C PRO A 110 -0.72 23.01 9.39
N ALA A 111 -0.47 23.99 10.25
CA ALA A 111 0.22 23.77 11.52
C ALA A 111 -0.55 22.75 12.37
N GLY A 112 0.09 21.69 12.83
CA GLY A 112 -0.51 20.58 13.56
C GLY A 112 -1.47 19.70 12.75
N GLY A 113 -1.71 20.04 11.47
CA GLY A 113 -2.60 19.32 10.56
C GLY A 113 -1.92 18.18 9.83
N GLU A 114 -2.73 17.41 9.10
CA GLU A 114 -2.28 16.34 8.23
C GLU A 114 -2.96 16.41 6.87
N VAL A 115 -2.28 15.93 5.83
CA VAL A 115 -2.78 15.89 4.47
C VAL A 115 -2.46 14.53 3.88
N THR A 116 -3.44 13.92 3.21
CA THR A 116 -3.25 12.68 2.46
C THR A 116 -3.14 12.99 0.98
N LYS A 117 -2.10 12.47 0.34
CA LYS A 117 -1.86 12.54 -1.11
C LYS A 117 -1.87 11.14 -1.68
N SER A 118 -2.50 10.96 -2.84
CA SER A 118 -2.50 9.68 -3.54
C SER A 118 -1.81 9.81 -4.89
N PHE A 119 -1.10 8.76 -5.30
CA PHE A 119 -0.46 8.64 -6.60
C PHE A 119 -0.53 7.19 -7.09
N GLN A 120 -0.30 6.98 -8.37
CA GLN A 120 -0.32 5.65 -8.97
C GLN A 120 1.12 5.16 -9.20
N VAL A 121 1.33 3.88 -8.92
CA VAL A 121 2.54 3.14 -9.30
C VAL A 121 2.16 2.02 -10.24
N PHE A 122 3.03 1.73 -11.21
CA PHE A 122 2.85 0.65 -12.15
C PHE A 122 4.04 -0.31 -12.07
N ILE A 123 3.76 -1.59 -11.83
CA ILE A 123 4.77 -2.64 -11.77
C ILE A 123 4.25 -3.79 -12.62
N ALA A 124 5.02 -4.18 -13.64
CA ALA A 124 4.61 -5.20 -14.60
C ALA A 124 4.89 -6.63 -14.09
N GLU A 125 5.83 -6.76 -13.17
CA GLU A 125 6.32 -8.05 -12.66
C GLU A 125 5.52 -8.50 -11.44
N THR A 126 5.31 -9.80 -11.34
CA THR A 126 4.78 -10.44 -10.12
C THR A 126 5.83 -10.48 -9.01
N GLY A 127 5.39 -10.72 -7.79
CA GLY A 127 6.27 -10.81 -6.64
C GLY A 127 6.04 -9.72 -5.60
N THR A 128 6.91 -9.65 -4.61
CA THR A 128 6.82 -8.64 -3.56
C THR A 128 7.74 -7.47 -3.87
N HIS A 129 7.18 -6.31 -4.07
CA HIS A 129 7.88 -5.06 -4.33
C HIS A 129 7.69 -4.08 -3.17
N ALA A 130 8.41 -2.97 -3.17
CA ALA A 130 8.20 -1.92 -2.18
C ALA A 130 8.02 -0.56 -2.85
N VAL A 131 7.20 0.27 -2.23
CA VAL A 131 7.09 1.69 -2.54
C VAL A 131 7.64 2.46 -1.35
N GLU A 132 8.64 3.27 -1.59
CA GLU A 132 9.24 4.13 -0.59
C GLU A 132 8.93 5.59 -0.93
N VAL A 133 8.57 6.35 0.09
CA VAL A 133 8.28 7.78 0.00
C VAL A 133 9.18 8.54 0.94
N ARG A 134 9.61 9.73 0.49
CA ARG A 134 10.52 10.61 1.23
C ARG A 134 10.03 12.05 1.23
N LEU A 135 10.14 12.68 2.37
CA LEU A 135 10.07 14.12 2.57
C LEU A 135 11.46 14.74 2.54
N PRO A 136 11.58 16.07 2.36
CA PRO A 136 12.83 16.80 2.59
C PRO A 136 13.37 16.56 4.01
N GLU A 137 14.68 16.69 4.16
CA GLU A 137 15.31 16.63 5.48
C GLU A 137 14.85 17.80 6.36
N ASP A 138 14.56 17.47 7.62
CA ASP A 138 14.17 18.43 8.64
C ASP A 138 14.78 18.06 10.02
N ALA A 139 14.20 18.52 11.11
CA ALA A 139 14.74 18.31 12.45
C ALA A 139 14.77 16.84 12.90
N LEU A 140 13.96 15.95 12.30
CA LEU A 140 13.85 14.54 12.64
C LEU A 140 13.78 13.64 11.40
N SER A 141 14.91 13.41 10.75
CA SER A 141 15.00 12.68 9.47
C SER A 141 14.47 11.23 9.48
N ILE A 142 14.30 10.62 10.64
CA ILE A 142 13.86 9.22 10.75
C ILE A 142 12.38 9.02 10.37
N ASP A 143 11.54 10.03 10.49
CA ASP A 143 10.12 9.99 10.14
C ASP A 143 9.81 10.61 8.77
N ASN A 144 10.86 11.07 8.07
CA ASN A 144 10.80 11.58 6.70
C ASN A 144 10.81 10.48 5.63
N ILE A 145 10.99 9.22 6.02
CA ILE A 145 11.03 8.10 5.08
C ILE A 145 10.09 7.01 5.57
N ARG A 146 9.23 6.54 4.67
CA ARG A 146 8.38 5.39 4.94
C ARG A 146 8.19 4.54 3.69
N SER A 147 8.00 3.24 3.91
CA SER A 147 7.78 2.29 2.82
C SER A 147 6.58 1.39 3.12
N CYS A 148 5.91 0.93 2.06
CA CYS A 148 4.97 -0.18 2.11
C CYS A 148 5.39 -1.26 1.13
N THR A 149 4.97 -2.50 1.40
CA THR A 149 5.17 -3.63 0.49
C THR A 149 3.94 -3.85 -0.36
N LEU A 150 4.15 -4.22 -1.62
CA LEU A 150 3.12 -4.57 -2.59
C LEU A 150 3.37 -6.00 -3.08
N PRO A 151 2.70 -7.01 -2.52
CA PRO A 151 2.71 -8.36 -3.05
C PRO A 151 1.81 -8.44 -4.28
N LEU A 152 2.40 -8.38 -5.48
CA LEU A 152 1.67 -8.40 -6.74
C LEU A 152 1.52 -9.85 -7.23
N SER A 153 0.27 -10.30 -7.32
CA SER A 153 -0.06 -11.59 -7.89
C SER A 153 -0.10 -11.54 -9.42
N ASP A 154 -0.11 -12.73 -10.04
CA ASP A 154 -0.47 -12.85 -11.44
C ASP A 154 -1.97 -12.56 -11.64
N VAL A 155 -2.36 -12.44 -12.90
CA VAL A 155 -3.76 -12.17 -13.28
C VAL A 155 -4.66 -13.28 -12.75
N GLU A 156 -5.72 -12.91 -12.04
CA GLU A 156 -6.67 -13.84 -11.43
C GLU A 156 -7.64 -14.40 -12.48
N LYS A 157 -7.83 -15.72 -12.51
CA LYS A 157 -8.83 -16.35 -13.38
C LYS A 157 -10.21 -16.32 -12.72
N VAL A 158 -11.22 -16.00 -13.51
CA VAL A 158 -12.62 -15.99 -13.08
C VAL A 158 -13.42 -16.89 -13.99
N LEU A 159 -14.06 -17.91 -13.41
CA LEU A 159 -14.92 -18.82 -14.14
C LEU A 159 -16.33 -18.25 -14.22
N ILE A 160 -16.91 -18.24 -15.43
CA ILE A 160 -18.30 -17.83 -15.65
C ILE A 160 -19.02 -19.01 -16.30
N ILE A 161 -19.97 -19.60 -15.58
CA ILE A 161 -20.82 -20.67 -16.10
C ILE A 161 -22.14 -20.03 -16.55
N ASP A 162 -22.40 -20.10 -17.85
CA ASP A 162 -23.63 -19.54 -18.45
C ASP A 162 -24.55 -20.66 -18.95
N GLY A 163 -25.77 -20.68 -18.45
CA GLY A 163 -26.81 -21.63 -18.88
C GLY A 163 -27.47 -21.25 -20.18
N GLU A 164 -27.32 -19.99 -20.61
CA GLU A 164 -27.89 -19.54 -21.88
C GLU A 164 -26.98 -19.90 -23.05
N THR A 165 -27.58 -20.47 -24.11
CA THR A 165 -26.85 -20.87 -25.34
C THR A 165 -26.16 -19.70 -26.05
N SER A 166 -26.70 -18.48 -25.88
CA SER A 166 -26.18 -17.26 -26.48
C SER A 166 -25.03 -16.63 -25.66
N ALA A 167 -24.82 -17.09 -24.42
CA ALA A 167 -23.80 -16.59 -23.46
C ALA A 167 -23.81 -15.06 -23.25
N ARG A 168 -24.98 -14.41 -23.46
CA ARG A 168 -25.08 -12.95 -23.33
C ARG A 168 -24.80 -12.46 -21.90
N GLY A 169 -25.32 -13.18 -20.90
CA GLY A 169 -25.09 -12.86 -19.50
C GLY A 169 -23.61 -12.91 -19.17
N ALA A 170 -22.95 -14.01 -19.55
CA ALA A 170 -21.50 -14.18 -19.36
C ALA A 170 -20.68 -13.09 -20.07
N TYR A 171 -21.10 -12.70 -21.31
CA TYR A 171 -20.39 -11.68 -22.08
C TYR A 171 -20.40 -10.32 -21.36
N HIS A 172 -21.52 -9.94 -20.73
CA HIS A 172 -21.58 -8.68 -19.99
C HIS A 172 -20.66 -8.70 -18.78
N ILE A 173 -20.65 -9.77 -18.01
CA ILE A 173 -19.75 -9.93 -16.87
C ILE A 173 -18.29 -9.95 -17.33
N ALA A 174 -18.00 -10.72 -18.38
CA ALA A 174 -16.64 -10.78 -18.94
C ALA A 174 -16.14 -9.42 -19.44
N SER A 175 -17.02 -8.62 -20.06
CA SER A 175 -16.69 -7.28 -20.54
C SER A 175 -16.39 -6.29 -19.40
N VAL A 176 -17.02 -6.47 -18.25
CA VAL A 176 -16.71 -5.68 -17.04
C VAL A 176 -15.38 -6.11 -16.43
N LEU A 177 -15.13 -7.43 -16.36
CA LEU A 177 -13.91 -7.99 -15.78
C LEU A 177 -12.68 -7.82 -16.69
N ASN A 178 -12.88 -7.78 -18.01
CA ASN A 178 -11.83 -7.58 -18.99
C ASN A 178 -12.36 -6.80 -20.21
N PRO A 179 -12.41 -5.46 -20.14
CA PRO A 179 -13.00 -4.62 -21.19
C PRO A 179 -12.17 -4.54 -22.47
N GLY A 180 -11.04 -5.24 -22.55
CA GLY A 180 -10.22 -5.34 -23.75
C GLY A 180 -8.72 -5.21 -23.47
N SER A 181 -7.92 -5.40 -24.51
CA SER A 181 -6.45 -5.50 -24.42
C SER A 181 -5.74 -4.23 -23.94
N GLN A 182 -6.41 -3.09 -23.91
CA GLN A 182 -5.83 -1.81 -23.49
C GLN A 182 -6.01 -1.49 -22.00
N VAL A 183 -6.94 -2.18 -21.33
CA VAL A 183 -7.24 -1.94 -19.92
C VAL A 183 -7.17 -3.28 -19.18
N ARG A 184 -6.13 -3.48 -18.39
CA ARG A 184 -6.01 -4.63 -17.49
C ARG A 184 -6.67 -4.31 -16.16
N ILE A 185 -7.64 -5.13 -15.76
CA ILE A 185 -8.32 -5.02 -14.45
C ILE A 185 -7.83 -6.12 -13.49
N GLY A 186 -6.92 -6.97 -13.94
CA GLY A 186 -6.37 -8.03 -13.11
C GLY A 186 -7.18 -9.32 -13.10
N ALA A 187 -8.25 -9.43 -13.91
CA ALA A 187 -9.05 -10.63 -14.03
C ALA A 187 -9.10 -11.13 -15.50
N ILE A 188 -9.01 -12.45 -15.69
CA ILE A 188 -9.23 -13.11 -16.98
C ILE A 188 -10.49 -13.97 -16.86
N PRO A 189 -11.59 -13.61 -17.53
CA PRO A 189 -12.80 -14.41 -17.55
C PRO A 189 -12.62 -15.64 -18.44
N ASP A 190 -13.05 -16.80 -17.92
CA ASP A 190 -13.19 -18.07 -18.64
C ASP A 190 -14.65 -18.45 -18.67
N ILE A 191 -15.27 -18.42 -19.86
CA ILE A 191 -16.70 -18.69 -20.04
C ILE A 191 -16.87 -20.16 -20.40
N GLN A 192 -17.65 -20.89 -19.59
CA GLN A 192 -17.88 -22.32 -19.78
C GLN A 192 -19.39 -22.64 -19.73
N PRO A 193 -19.87 -23.66 -20.46
CA PRO A 193 -21.24 -24.12 -20.36
C PRO A 193 -21.48 -24.90 -19.04
N PRO A 194 -22.75 -25.12 -18.63
CA PRO A 194 -23.07 -25.89 -17.43
C PRO A 194 -22.54 -27.31 -17.41
N SER A 195 -22.32 -27.90 -18.60
CA SER A 195 -21.71 -29.22 -18.73
C SER A 195 -20.29 -29.29 -18.15
N PHE A 196 -19.56 -28.19 -18.10
CA PHE A 196 -18.24 -28.11 -17.46
C PHE A 196 -18.30 -28.57 -16.00
N LEU A 197 -19.32 -28.16 -15.25
CA LEU A 197 -19.47 -28.51 -13.83
C LEU A 197 -19.66 -30.02 -13.59
N ARG A 198 -20.16 -30.78 -14.60
CA ARG A 198 -20.36 -32.23 -14.46
C ARG A 198 -19.03 -32.99 -14.39
N SER A 199 -17.99 -32.45 -15.01
CA SER A 199 -16.64 -33.05 -15.02
C SER A 199 -15.64 -32.27 -14.15
N ALA A 200 -16.07 -31.16 -13.53
CA ALA A 200 -15.21 -30.33 -12.72
C ALA A 200 -14.75 -31.07 -11.46
N THR A 201 -13.47 -31.01 -11.20
CA THR A 201 -12.82 -31.52 -9.98
C THR A 201 -12.30 -30.34 -9.16
N LEU A 202 -11.93 -30.59 -7.91
CA LEU A 202 -11.32 -29.56 -7.07
C LEU A 202 -10.04 -28.99 -7.75
N GLU A 203 -9.30 -29.81 -8.44
CA GLU A 203 -8.09 -29.42 -9.17
C GLU A 203 -8.38 -28.48 -10.34
N THR A 204 -9.46 -28.73 -11.09
CA THR A 204 -9.87 -27.88 -12.22
C THR A 204 -10.48 -26.55 -11.77
N LEU A 205 -11.03 -26.49 -10.56
CA LEU A 205 -11.66 -25.28 -10.00
C LEU A 205 -10.69 -24.43 -9.16
N SER A 206 -9.63 -25.04 -8.60
CA SER A 206 -8.68 -24.35 -7.75
C SER A 206 -7.95 -23.15 -8.38
N PRO A 207 -7.73 -23.07 -9.70
CA PRO A 207 -7.09 -21.90 -10.33
C PRO A 207 -8.00 -20.67 -10.41
N TYR A 208 -9.31 -20.81 -10.15
CA TYR A 208 -10.25 -19.71 -10.24
C TYR A 208 -10.45 -19.01 -8.92
N ARG A 209 -10.33 -17.69 -8.92
CA ARG A 209 -10.55 -16.84 -7.75
C ARG A 209 -12.02 -16.67 -7.42
N ALA A 210 -12.87 -16.67 -8.44
CA ALA A 210 -14.31 -16.55 -8.30
C ALA A 210 -15.03 -17.39 -9.38
N ILE A 211 -16.25 -17.81 -9.08
CA ILE A 211 -17.12 -18.53 -9.99
C ILE A 211 -18.45 -17.79 -10.04
N TYR A 212 -18.84 -17.34 -11.22
CA TYR A 212 -20.14 -16.76 -11.50
C TYR A 212 -21.05 -17.82 -12.12
N LEU A 213 -22.24 -17.97 -11.60
CA LEU A 213 -23.28 -18.85 -12.12
C LEU A 213 -24.39 -17.98 -12.69
N VAL A 214 -24.60 -18.06 -14.00
CA VAL A 214 -25.51 -17.20 -14.74
C VAL A 214 -26.57 -18.06 -15.43
N ASP A 215 -27.84 -17.73 -15.25
CA ASP A 215 -28.99 -18.38 -15.90
C ASP A 215 -28.94 -19.92 -15.89
N LEU A 216 -28.55 -20.50 -14.76
CA LEU A 216 -28.57 -21.94 -14.60
C LEU A 216 -30.02 -22.42 -14.35
N PRO A 217 -30.44 -23.54 -14.97
CA PRO A 217 -31.80 -24.09 -14.80
C PRO A 217 -32.04 -24.65 -13.40
#